data_f5104a81b9dcc2b7c4e4cca4d98650fc
#
_entry.id   f5104a81b9dcc2b7c4e4cca4d98650fc
#
_cell.length_a   1.000
_cell.length_b   1.000
_cell.length_c   1.000
_cell.angle_alpha   90.00
_cell.angle_beta   90.00
_cell.angle_gamma   90.00
#
_symmetry.space_group_name_H-M   'P 1'
#
loop_
_entity.id
_entity.type
_entity.pdbx_description
1 polymer ?
#
loop_
_entity_poly.entity_id
_entity_poly.type
_entity_poly.pdbx_seq_one_letter_code
_entity_poly.pdbx_strand_id
1 'polypeptide(L)' 'MMNNNQQLSASVYRQLFTDSEWDAITSALKDYADYGDEEATIADSIDAKINTIFRLTK' A
#
# COMPACT_ATOMS: atom_id res chain seq x y z
N MET A 1 -22.91 -3.65 -12.28
CA MET A 1 -22.51 -3.75 -12.20
C MET A 1 -21.74 -3.86 -12.15
N MET A 2 -21.45 -3.84 -12.20
CA MET A 2 -20.79 -3.95 -12.27
C MET A 2 -20.05 -4.48 -12.03
N ASN A 3 -19.82 -4.68 -12.15
CA ASN A 3 -19.23 -5.20 -12.20
C ASN A 3 -18.44 -5.53 -11.78
N ASN A 4 -18.49 -5.68 -11.48
CA ASN A 4 -17.84 -6.03 -11.25
C ASN A 4 -16.89 -6.50 -11.10
N ASN A 5 -17.24 -6.94 -10.67
CA ASN A 5 -16.36 -7.79 -11.07
C ASN A 5 -15.04 -7.33 -11.39
N GLN A 6 -14.93 -6.40 -11.33
CA GLN A 6 -13.77 -5.73 -11.79
C GLN A 6 -12.72 -5.55 -10.74
N GLN A 7 -12.35 -6.62 -10.09
CA GLN A 7 -11.24 -6.56 -9.18
C GLN A 7 -9.94 -6.51 -9.95
N LEU A 8 -9.13 -5.51 -9.70
CA LEU A 8 -7.80 -5.43 -10.27
C LEU A 8 -6.89 -6.44 -9.57
N SER A 9 -6.02 -7.08 -10.32
CA SER A 9 -5.06 -8.01 -9.72
C SER A 9 -4.00 -7.26 -8.92
N ALA A 10 -3.34 -7.98 -8.01
CA ALA A 10 -2.27 -7.39 -7.22
C ALA A 10 -1.15 -6.86 -8.11
N SER A 11 -0.86 -7.54 -9.22
CA SER A 11 0.22 -7.09 -10.11
C SER A 11 -0.12 -5.76 -10.76
N VAL A 12 -1.39 -5.49 -11.03
CA VAL A 12 -1.79 -4.18 -11.56
C VAL A 12 -1.54 -3.10 -10.52
N TYR A 13 -1.96 -3.33 -9.28
CA TYR A 13 -1.72 -2.36 -8.21
C TYR A 13 -0.23 -2.12 -8.02
N ARG A 14 0.58 -3.17 -8.05
CA ARG A 14 2.01 -3.00 -7.87
C ARG A 14 2.64 -2.18 -8.98
N GLN A 15 2.14 -2.31 -10.20
CA GLN A 15 2.68 -1.62 -11.36
C GLN A 15 2.24 -0.16 -11.46
N LEU A 16 1.30 0.27 -10.62
CA LEU A 16 0.87 1.67 -10.62
C LEU A 16 2.02 2.60 -10.26
N PHE A 17 2.96 2.14 -9.48
CA PHE A 17 4.09 2.94 -9.04
C PHE A 17 5.39 2.21 -9.37
N THR A 18 6.44 2.96 -9.61
CA THR A 18 7.78 2.41 -9.75
C THR A 18 8.29 1.95 -8.38
N ASP A 19 9.37 1.18 -8.39
CA ASP A 19 9.99 0.74 -7.13
C ASP A 19 10.43 1.92 -6.28
N SER A 20 10.98 2.95 -6.92
CA SER A 20 11.37 4.17 -6.20
C SER A 20 10.18 4.87 -5.58
N GLU A 21 9.06 4.88 -6.28
CA GLU A 21 7.85 5.50 -5.77
C GLU A 21 7.28 4.71 -4.62
N TRP A 22 7.27 3.37 -4.71
CA TRP A 22 6.84 2.54 -3.59
C TRP A 22 7.71 2.79 -2.36
N ASP A 23 9.01 2.94 -2.57
CA ASP A 23 9.95 3.21 -1.50
C ASP A 23 9.63 4.54 -0.82
N ALA A 24 9.35 5.56 -1.63
CA ALA A 24 8.97 6.88 -1.10
C ALA A 24 7.68 6.80 -0.29
N ILE A 25 6.70 6.03 -0.77
CA ILE A 25 5.42 5.88 -0.08
C ILE A 25 5.63 5.21 1.28
N THR A 26 6.39 4.11 1.31
CA THR A 26 6.62 3.40 2.58
C THR A 26 7.44 4.23 3.55
N SER A 27 8.40 5.01 3.05
CA SER A 27 9.17 5.92 3.90
C SER A 27 8.29 7.01 4.50
N ALA A 28 7.39 7.56 3.68
CA ALA A 28 6.46 8.59 4.14
C ALA A 28 5.54 8.05 5.22
N LEU A 29 5.12 6.79 5.10
CA LEU A 29 4.26 6.18 6.12
C LEU A 29 4.99 6.05 7.45
N LYS A 30 6.28 5.74 7.43
CA LYS A 30 7.05 5.67 8.66
C LYS A 30 7.14 7.02 9.35
N ASP A 31 7.33 8.08 8.56
CA ASP A 31 7.35 9.43 9.10
C ASP A 31 6.00 9.81 9.68
N TYR A 32 4.94 9.48 8.97
CA TYR A 32 3.58 9.78 9.41
C TYR A 32 3.27 9.08 10.73
N ALA A 33 3.73 7.84 10.88
CA ALA A 33 3.48 7.05 12.09
C ALA A 33 4.09 7.71 13.34
N ASP A 34 5.11 8.53 13.17
CA ASP A 34 5.76 9.20 14.30
C ASP A 34 4.95 10.36 14.84
N TYR A 35 3.88 10.77 14.16
CA TYR A 35 3.08 11.91 14.59
C TYR A 35 2.23 11.61 15.81
N GLY A 36 1.85 10.35 16.04
CA GLY A 36 1.03 9.97 17.18
C GLY A 36 0.45 8.59 17.02
N ASP A 37 -0.30 8.15 18.04
CA ASP A 37 -0.84 6.78 18.06
C ASP A 37 -1.87 6.54 16.97
N GLU A 38 -2.72 7.53 16.72
CA GLU A 38 -3.74 7.40 15.69
C GLU A 38 -3.10 7.29 14.32
N GLU A 39 -2.10 8.13 14.07
CA GLU A 39 -1.37 8.12 12.82
C GLU A 39 -0.60 6.81 12.62
N ALA A 40 -0.02 6.29 13.71
CA ALA A 40 0.67 5.02 13.64
C ALA A 40 -0.28 3.88 13.27
N THR A 41 -1.50 3.89 13.81
CA THR A 41 -2.50 2.89 13.49
C THR A 41 -2.88 2.95 12.00
N ILE A 42 -3.07 4.15 11.49
CA ILE A 42 -3.42 4.33 10.08
C ILE A 42 -2.26 3.87 9.19
N ALA A 43 -1.05 4.27 9.55
CA ALA A 43 0.14 3.89 8.77
C ALA A 43 0.32 2.38 8.76
N ASP A 44 0.11 1.71 9.89
CA ASP A 44 0.21 0.25 9.97
C ASP A 44 -0.81 -0.43 9.08
N SER A 45 -2.03 0.10 9.05
CA SER A 45 -3.09 -0.44 8.20
C SER A 45 -2.73 -0.35 6.72
N ILE A 46 -2.21 0.79 6.31
CA ILE A 46 -1.81 0.99 4.92
C ILE A 46 -0.62 0.11 4.57
N ASP A 47 0.35 0.05 5.47
CA ASP A 47 1.56 -0.75 5.25
C ASP A 47 1.22 -2.23 5.09
N ALA A 48 0.28 -2.73 5.88
CA ALA A 48 -0.17 -4.12 5.78
C ALA A 48 -0.77 -4.41 4.40
N LYS A 49 -1.52 -3.45 3.85
CA LYS A 49 -2.12 -3.59 2.53
C LYS A 49 -1.07 -3.58 1.43
N ILE A 50 -0.07 -2.71 1.55
CA ILE A 50 1.04 -2.67 0.61
C ILE A 50 1.80 -3.99 0.64
N ASN A 51 2.07 -4.51 1.83
CA ASN A 51 2.76 -5.79 1.98
C ASN A 51 1.97 -6.92 1.36
N THR A 52 0.64 -6.87 1.44
CA THR A 52 -0.21 -7.86 0.82
C THR A 52 -0.05 -7.83 -0.71
N ILE A 53 -0.03 -6.64 -1.28
CA ILE A 53 0.18 -6.49 -2.73
C ILE A 53 1.51 -7.13 -3.15
N PHE A 54 2.58 -6.83 -2.41
CA PHE A 54 3.90 -7.33 -2.74
C PHE A 54 3.99 -8.84 -2.58
N ARG A 55 3.35 -9.38 -1.54
CA ARG A 55 3.35 -10.82 -1.29
C ARG A 55 2.64 -11.57 -2.39
N LEU A 56 1.56 -11.00 -2.91
CA LEU A 56 0.77 -11.65 -3.96
C LEU A 56 1.39 -11.53 -5.34
N THR A 57 2.43 -10.74 -5.49
CA THR A 57 3.05 -10.48 -6.80
C THR A 57 4.46 -11.03 -6.91
N LYS A 58 4.80 -11.95 -6.06
CA LYS A 58 6.11 -12.59 -6.15
C LYS A 58 6.25 -13.42 -7.41
#